data_609390b7f98ff988082c0fb4c68c41c9
#
_entry.id   609390b7f98ff988082c0fb4c68c41c9
#
_cell.length_a   1.000
_cell.length_b   1.000
_cell.length_c   1.000
_cell.angle_alpha   90.00
_cell.angle_beta   90.00
_cell.angle_gamma   90.00
#
_symmetry.space_group_name_H-M   'P 1'
#
loop_
_entity.id
_entity.type
_entity.pdbx_description
1 polymer ?
#
loop_
_entity_poly.entity_id
_entity_poly.type
_entity_poly.pdbx_seq_one_letter_code
_entity_poly.pdbx_strand_id
1 'polypeptide(L)'
;SHSEAADIAGQPAAYLIRQMAYYKAGTRKDDARMGPIAKVTSDEDVRQAAEYFASLKPRVFVKVIETATPPKTFIATAGRHRQLHPAGGTEPIGQRILQIPEDPFRTEIRDPHSGFIAYVPPGSLAKGEALVRTGRCAACHGEGLKGKGEVPRLAGLQPLTIARQLFDIRHGSSAGEAMAPMKPIAAKMTDADIIAVSAYLGSLPPV
;
A
#
# COMPACT_ATOMS: atom_id res chain seq x y z
N SER A 1 7.85 11.68 0.02
CA SER A 1 7.18 10.38 -0.15
C SER A 1 7.66 9.36 0.88
N HIS A 2 6.93 8.29 1.09
CA HIS A 2 7.29 7.22 2.02
C HIS A 2 6.76 5.89 1.49
N SER A 3 7.57 4.84 1.55
CA SER A 3 7.22 3.51 1.03
C SER A 3 6.00 2.86 1.69
N GLU A 4 5.65 3.30 2.89
CA GLU A 4 4.48 2.82 3.63
C GLU A 4 3.28 3.79 3.58
N ALA A 5 3.43 4.95 2.95
CA ALA A 5 2.33 5.87 2.79
C ALA A 5 1.36 5.38 1.70
N ALA A 6 0.07 5.51 1.97
CA ALA A 6 -0.94 5.12 1.00
C ALA A 6 -0.97 6.09 -0.19
N ASP A 7 -1.12 5.54 -1.39
CA ASP A 7 -1.40 6.32 -2.60
C ASP A 7 -2.89 6.65 -2.64
N ILE A 8 -3.22 7.90 -2.31
CA ILE A 8 -4.61 8.34 -2.17
C ILE A 8 -5.18 8.99 -3.43
N ALA A 9 -4.34 9.38 -4.40
CA ALA A 9 -4.79 9.92 -5.68
C ALA A 9 -5.70 8.91 -6.42
N GLY A 10 -6.87 9.38 -6.86
CA GLY A 10 -7.84 8.55 -7.56
C GLY A 10 -8.55 7.48 -6.71
N GLN A 11 -8.41 7.53 -5.39
CA GLN A 11 -9.25 6.72 -4.50
C GLN A 11 -10.64 7.35 -4.35
N PRO A 12 -11.72 6.55 -4.20
CA PRO A 12 -13.05 7.11 -4.00
C PRO A 12 -13.13 8.06 -2.80
N ALA A 13 -13.75 9.22 -2.96
CA ALA A 13 -13.89 10.20 -1.88
C ALA A 13 -14.56 9.60 -0.64
N ALA A 14 -15.65 8.85 -0.82
CA ALA A 14 -16.33 8.17 0.28
C ALA A 14 -15.42 7.18 1.03
N TYR A 15 -14.51 6.48 0.33
CA TYR A 15 -13.49 5.65 0.97
C TYR A 15 -12.55 6.50 1.84
N LEU A 16 -12.03 7.61 1.31
CA LEU A 16 -11.11 8.49 2.05
C LEU A 16 -11.77 9.09 3.29
N ILE A 17 -12.99 9.60 3.17
CA ILE A 17 -13.78 10.13 4.30
C ILE A 17 -13.96 9.06 5.37
N ARG A 18 -14.38 7.86 4.98
CA ARG A 18 -14.57 6.74 5.88
C ARG A 18 -13.28 6.33 6.60
N GLN A 19 -12.13 6.34 5.91
CA GLN A 19 -10.85 6.03 6.55
C GLN A 19 -10.47 7.08 7.61
N MET A 20 -10.73 8.36 7.36
CA MET A 20 -10.51 9.42 8.35
C MET A 20 -11.44 9.25 9.55
N ALA A 21 -12.70 8.90 9.34
CA ALA A 21 -13.64 8.60 10.43
C ALA A 21 -13.17 7.41 11.28
N TYR A 22 -12.61 6.36 10.65
CA TYR A 22 -12.06 5.21 11.37
C TYR A 22 -10.81 5.55 12.19
N TYR A 23 -9.93 6.41 11.71
CA TYR A 23 -8.81 6.93 12.49
C TYR A 23 -9.29 7.79 13.66
N LYS A 24 -10.27 8.66 13.43
CA LYS A 24 -10.88 9.52 14.46
C LYS A 24 -11.52 8.70 15.59
N ALA A 25 -12.21 7.61 15.23
CA ALA A 25 -12.84 6.68 16.16
C ALA A 25 -11.89 5.66 16.79
N GLY A 26 -10.65 5.54 16.29
CA GLY A 26 -9.68 4.53 16.77
C GLY A 26 -9.96 3.10 16.32
N THR A 27 -10.94 2.86 15.43
CA THR A 27 -11.20 1.55 14.82
C THR A 27 -10.18 1.18 13.75
N ARG A 28 -9.48 2.17 13.22
CA ARG A 28 -8.25 2.02 12.45
C ARG A 28 -7.11 2.66 13.24
N LYS A 29 -6.18 1.84 13.71
CA LYS A 29 -5.13 2.29 14.63
C LYS A 29 -3.94 2.92 13.87
N ASP A 30 -3.60 4.12 14.21
CA ASP A 30 -2.35 4.81 13.88
C ASP A 30 -2.18 5.97 14.87
N ASP A 31 -1.73 5.62 16.06
CA ASP A 31 -1.60 6.58 17.17
C ASP A 31 -0.46 7.58 16.97
N ALA A 32 0.48 7.24 16.09
CA ALA A 32 1.64 8.08 15.82
C ALA A 32 1.35 9.24 14.88
N ARG A 33 0.43 9.08 13.91
CA ARG A 33 0.22 10.08 12.84
C ARG A 33 -1.25 10.31 12.53
N MET A 34 -1.95 9.32 11.96
CA MET A 34 -3.28 9.55 11.41
C MET A 34 -4.36 9.73 12.49
N GLY A 35 -4.23 9.08 13.63
CA GLY A 35 -5.16 9.27 14.74
C GLY A 35 -5.16 10.72 15.26
N PRO A 36 -4.01 11.29 15.64
CA PRO A 36 -3.93 12.72 16.02
C PRO A 36 -4.43 13.67 14.93
N ILE A 37 -4.04 13.45 13.67
CA ILE A 37 -4.48 14.29 12.54
C ILE A 37 -6.00 14.21 12.39
N ALA A 38 -6.58 13.02 12.38
CA ALA A 38 -8.02 12.83 12.19
C ALA A 38 -8.86 13.48 13.31
N LYS A 39 -8.34 13.53 14.55
CA LYS A 39 -9.04 14.14 15.69
C LYS A 39 -9.15 15.65 15.59
N VAL A 40 -8.19 16.32 14.96
CA VAL A 40 -8.15 17.78 14.85
C VAL A 40 -8.64 18.33 13.51
N THR A 41 -8.79 17.45 12.49
CA THR A 41 -9.31 17.86 11.18
C THR A 41 -10.83 17.91 11.20
N SER A 42 -11.41 19.00 10.71
CA SER A 42 -12.85 19.12 10.59
C SER A 42 -13.43 18.16 9.54
N ASP A 43 -14.69 17.78 9.68
CA ASP A 43 -15.36 16.90 8.72
C ASP A 43 -15.47 17.57 7.33
N GLU A 44 -15.58 18.90 7.29
CA GLU A 44 -15.60 19.69 6.04
C GLU A 44 -14.23 19.66 5.36
N ASP A 45 -13.12 19.84 6.08
CA ASP A 45 -11.77 19.73 5.51
C ASP A 45 -11.50 18.32 5.00
N VAL A 46 -11.96 17.29 5.73
CA VAL A 46 -11.86 15.90 5.29
C VAL A 46 -12.63 15.69 3.99
N ARG A 47 -13.84 16.23 3.86
CA ARG A 47 -14.65 16.11 2.65
C ARG A 47 -13.98 16.78 1.46
N GLN A 48 -13.53 18.03 1.60
CA GLN A 48 -12.86 18.79 0.54
C GLN A 48 -11.57 18.12 0.10
N ALA A 49 -10.73 17.67 1.04
CA ALA A 49 -9.51 16.94 0.75
C ALA A 49 -9.80 15.61 0.02
N ALA A 50 -10.81 14.86 0.46
CA ALA A 50 -11.19 13.60 -0.16
C ALA A 50 -11.66 13.78 -1.61
N GLU A 51 -12.48 14.80 -1.87
CA GLU A 51 -12.94 15.16 -3.23
C GLU A 51 -11.76 15.56 -4.12
N TYR A 52 -10.85 16.39 -3.60
CA TYR A 52 -9.65 16.77 -4.31
C TYR A 52 -8.78 15.55 -4.69
N PHE A 53 -8.45 14.68 -3.73
CA PHE A 53 -7.63 13.51 -4.01
C PHE A 53 -8.34 12.50 -4.92
N ALA A 54 -9.65 12.37 -4.82
CA ALA A 54 -10.43 11.52 -5.71
C ALA A 54 -10.41 12.02 -7.17
N SER A 55 -10.33 13.34 -7.39
CA SER A 55 -10.24 13.95 -8.73
C SER A 55 -8.89 13.77 -9.41
N LEU A 56 -7.84 13.46 -8.64
CA LEU A 56 -6.49 13.31 -9.19
C LEU A 56 -6.33 11.99 -9.96
N LYS A 57 -5.65 12.05 -11.09
CA LYS A 57 -5.29 10.86 -11.84
C LYS A 57 -4.16 10.10 -11.11
N PRO A 58 -4.35 8.83 -10.74
CA PRO A 58 -3.29 8.05 -10.12
C PRO A 58 -2.14 7.81 -11.12
N ARG A 59 -0.94 7.69 -10.59
CA ARG A 59 0.31 7.52 -11.38
C ARG A 59 0.95 6.18 -11.03
N VAL A 60 1.76 5.67 -11.95
CA VAL A 60 2.69 4.57 -11.63
C VAL A 60 3.74 5.11 -10.68
N PHE A 61 3.75 4.61 -9.46
CA PHE A 61 4.61 5.10 -8.37
C PHE A 61 5.55 4.03 -7.82
N VAL A 62 5.42 2.81 -8.29
CA VAL A 62 6.27 1.70 -7.87
C VAL A 62 6.56 0.79 -9.06
N LYS A 63 7.81 0.32 -9.15
CA LYS A 63 8.23 -0.77 -10.04
C LYS A 63 8.44 -2.02 -9.21
N VAL A 64 7.81 -3.12 -9.57
CA VAL A 64 7.97 -4.41 -8.88
C VAL A 64 8.95 -5.27 -9.65
N ILE A 65 9.98 -5.77 -8.97
CA ILE A 65 11.06 -6.59 -9.55
C ILE A 65 11.17 -7.89 -8.76
N GLU A 66 11.02 -9.02 -9.45
CA GLU A 66 11.28 -10.33 -8.86
C GLU A 66 12.78 -10.63 -8.89
N THR A 67 13.34 -10.96 -7.73
CA THR A 67 14.74 -11.36 -7.60
C THR A 67 14.99 -12.16 -6.33
N ALA A 68 15.90 -13.12 -6.39
CA ALA A 68 16.37 -13.83 -5.20
C ALA A 68 17.41 -13.02 -4.40
N THR A 69 18.11 -12.10 -5.07
CA THR A 69 19.28 -11.37 -4.53
C THR A 69 19.20 -9.89 -4.87
N PRO A 70 18.29 -9.12 -4.23
CA PRO A 70 18.23 -7.67 -4.40
C PRO A 70 19.51 -6.99 -3.91
N PRO A 71 19.73 -5.73 -4.27
CA PRO A 71 20.81 -4.94 -3.70
C PRO A 71 20.74 -4.91 -2.17
N LYS A 72 21.91 -4.98 -1.52
CA LYS A 72 22.00 -4.82 -0.07
C LYS A 72 21.57 -3.43 0.35
N THR A 73 20.81 -3.38 1.45
CA THR A 73 20.20 -2.13 1.91
C THR A 73 20.44 -1.91 3.40
N PHE A 74 20.23 -0.68 3.85
CA PHE A 74 20.18 -0.32 5.26
C PHE A 74 19.03 0.66 5.51
N ILE A 75 18.62 0.79 6.77
CA ILE A 75 17.65 1.81 7.18
C ILE A 75 18.41 3.09 7.48
N ALA A 76 18.12 4.17 6.75
CA ALA A 76 18.77 5.46 6.99
C ALA A 76 18.46 5.99 8.40
N THR A 77 19.38 6.79 8.96
CA THR A 77 19.38 7.25 10.36
C THR A 77 18.06 7.92 10.78
N ALA A 78 17.34 8.54 9.88
CA ALA A 78 16.03 9.12 10.17
C ALA A 78 14.88 8.07 10.21
N GLY A 79 15.17 6.76 10.01
CA GLY A 79 14.18 5.67 10.07
C GLY A 79 13.06 5.74 9.03
N ARG A 80 13.22 6.59 8.02
CA ARG A 80 12.10 6.92 7.11
C ARG A 80 11.97 5.99 5.93
N HIS A 81 13.08 5.49 5.39
CA HIS A 81 13.10 4.54 4.26
C HIS A 81 14.43 3.82 4.17
N ARG A 82 14.42 2.73 3.44
CA ARG A 82 15.64 1.99 3.11
C ARG A 82 16.39 2.71 1.99
N GLN A 83 17.71 2.62 2.05
CA GLN A 83 18.63 3.10 1.03
C GLN A 83 19.60 1.99 0.63
N LEU A 84 20.22 2.12 -0.52
CA LEU A 84 21.30 1.23 -0.96
C LEU A 84 22.47 1.30 0.02
N HIS A 85 23.01 0.13 0.37
CA HIS A 85 24.17 0.07 1.26
C HIS A 85 25.39 0.70 0.59
N PRO A 86 26.14 1.61 1.25
CA PRO A 86 27.27 2.31 0.63
C PRO A 86 28.36 1.40 0.10
N ALA A 87 28.59 0.25 0.76
CA ALA A 87 29.55 -0.76 0.30
C ALA A 87 29.03 -1.61 -0.87
N GLY A 88 27.81 -1.35 -1.38
CA GLY A 88 27.21 -2.16 -2.44
C GLY A 88 26.90 -3.59 -1.99
N GLY A 89 26.89 -4.51 -2.98
CA GLY A 89 26.60 -5.92 -2.75
C GLY A 89 25.12 -6.28 -2.84
N THR A 90 24.81 -7.54 -2.59
CA THR A 90 23.46 -8.09 -2.61
C THR A 90 23.14 -8.82 -1.31
N GLU A 91 21.87 -9.08 -1.07
CA GLU A 91 21.40 -9.85 0.08
C GLU A 91 20.26 -10.80 -0.33
N PRO A 92 20.04 -11.93 0.35
CA PRO A 92 18.91 -12.81 0.05
C PRO A 92 17.59 -12.08 0.30
N ILE A 93 16.62 -12.15 -0.61
CA ILE A 93 15.30 -11.57 -0.43
C ILE A 93 14.50 -12.29 0.66
N GLY A 94 14.64 -13.62 0.78
CA GLY A 94 13.82 -14.41 1.70
C GLY A 94 12.33 -14.25 1.45
N GLN A 95 11.53 -14.28 2.52
CA GLN A 95 10.09 -14.03 2.47
C GLN A 95 9.79 -12.58 2.90
N ARG A 96 10.10 -11.63 2.05
CA ARG A 96 9.86 -10.20 2.35
C ARG A 96 9.66 -9.39 1.09
N ILE A 97 9.07 -8.21 1.24
CA ILE A 97 9.08 -7.13 0.27
C ILE A 97 10.17 -6.17 0.71
N LEU A 98 11.13 -5.87 -0.17
CA LEU A 98 12.17 -4.88 0.07
C LEU A 98 11.93 -3.71 -0.87
N GLN A 99 11.56 -2.56 -0.31
CA GLN A 99 11.21 -1.39 -1.10
C GLN A 99 12.15 -0.23 -0.81
N ILE A 100 12.74 0.34 -1.87
CA ILE A 100 13.67 1.45 -1.82
C ILE A 100 13.20 2.59 -2.71
N PRO A 101 13.58 3.85 -2.42
CA PRO A 101 13.38 4.96 -3.34
C PRO A 101 14.11 4.73 -4.67
N GLU A 102 13.53 5.14 -5.80
CA GLU A 102 14.27 5.25 -7.07
C GLU A 102 15.36 6.31 -6.98
N ASP A 103 15.05 7.42 -6.34
CA ASP A 103 15.96 8.52 -6.06
C ASP A 103 15.80 8.95 -4.58
N PRO A 104 16.77 8.63 -3.70
CA PRO A 104 16.69 8.97 -2.29
C PRO A 104 16.54 10.48 -2.01
N PHE A 105 17.26 11.33 -2.76
CA PHE A 105 17.19 12.78 -2.58
C PHE A 105 15.82 13.33 -2.92
N ARG A 106 15.27 12.96 -4.09
CA ARG A 106 13.93 13.37 -4.51
C ARG A 106 12.85 12.87 -3.54
N THR A 107 13.03 11.66 -3.02
CA THR A 107 12.12 11.11 -2.00
C THR A 107 12.18 11.90 -0.70
N GLU A 108 13.37 12.32 -0.27
CA GLU A 108 13.56 13.09 0.96
C GLU A 108 12.89 14.47 0.87
N ILE A 109 13.02 15.15 -0.25
CA ILE A 109 12.32 16.44 -0.50
C ILE A 109 10.84 16.25 -0.87
N ARG A 110 10.33 15.01 -0.84
CA ARG A 110 8.93 14.63 -1.11
C ARG A 110 8.47 14.99 -2.52
N ASP A 111 9.36 14.87 -3.49
CA ASP A 111 9.02 15.06 -4.90
C ASP A 111 7.95 14.02 -5.32
N PRO A 112 6.76 14.45 -5.77
CA PRO A 112 5.71 13.54 -6.18
C PRO A 112 6.02 12.78 -7.48
N HIS A 113 7.08 13.15 -8.18
CA HIS A 113 7.53 12.50 -9.42
C HIS A 113 8.59 11.42 -9.18
N SER A 114 9.04 11.22 -7.94
CA SER A 114 9.96 10.15 -7.58
C SER A 114 9.21 8.96 -7.01
N GLY A 115 9.44 7.79 -7.59
CA GLY A 115 8.81 6.54 -7.21
C GLY A 115 9.68 5.63 -6.35
N PHE A 116 9.29 4.38 -6.29
CA PHE A 116 9.95 3.32 -5.53
C PHE A 116 10.20 2.08 -6.40
N ILE A 117 11.19 1.30 -6.01
CA ILE A 117 11.42 -0.05 -6.51
C ILE A 117 11.10 -1.03 -5.38
N ALA A 118 10.21 -1.97 -5.62
CA ALA A 118 9.85 -3.04 -4.70
C ALA A 118 10.43 -4.35 -5.22
N TYR A 119 11.41 -4.90 -4.51
CA TYR A 119 11.94 -6.23 -4.77
C TYR A 119 11.12 -7.26 -4.01
N VAL A 120 10.79 -8.35 -4.69
CA VAL A 120 9.96 -9.45 -4.18
C VAL A 120 10.56 -10.80 -4.57
N PRO A 121 10.21 -11.90 -3.86
CA PRO A 121 10.71 -13.24 -4.20
C PRO A 121 10.31 -13.65 -5.62
N PRO A 122 11.14 -14.43 -6.32
CA PRO A 122 10.78 -15.01 -7.61
C PRO A 122 9.48 -15.82 -7.55
N GLY A 123 8.64 -15.68 -8.58
CA GLY A 123 7.31 -16.31 -8.67
C GLY A 123 6.19 -15.60 -7.91
N SER A 124 6.47 -14.47 -7.24
CA SER A 124 5.46 -13.70 -6.50
C SER A 124 4.37 -13.16 -7.41
N LEU A 125 4.71 -12.66 -8.61
CA LEU A 125 3.72 -12.09 -9.54
C LEU A 125 2.74 -13.15 -10.02
N ALA A 126 3.22 -14.30 -10.50
CA ALA A 126 2.37 -15.38 -10.98
C ALA A 126 1.49 -15.97 -9.87
N LYS A 127 2.08 -16.19 -8.67
CA LYS A 127 1.34 -16.63 -7.49
C LYS A 127 0.27 -15.61 -7.08
N GLY A 128 0.63 -14.31 -7.05
CA GLY A 128 -0.28 -13.23 -6.69
C GLY A 128 -1.45 -13.11 -7.65
N GLU A 129 -1.20 -13.20 -8.96
CA GLU A 129 -2.24 -13.23 -9.99
C GLU A 129 -3.23 -14.37 -9.77
N ALA A 130 -2.71 -15.60 -9.57
CA ALA A 130 -3.55 -16.76 -9.31
C ALA A 130 -4.43 -16.56 -8.05
N LEU A 131 -3.86 -16.06 -6.96
CA LEU A 131 -4.57 -15.79 -5.71
C LEU A 131 -5.65 -14.70 -5.88
N VAL A 132 -5.34 -13.60 -6.57
CA VAL A 132 -6.30 -12.51 -6.83
C VAL A 132 -7.46 -12.99 -7.69
N ARG A 133 -7.19 -13.82 -8.69
CA ARG A 133 -8.22 -14.41 -9.56
C ARG A 133 -9.10 -15.40 -8.80
N THR A 134 -8.52 -16.36 -8.10
CA THR A 134 -9.26 -17.38 -7.33
C THR A 134 -10.00 -16.79 -6.14
N GLY A 135 -9.43 -15.76 -5.50
CA GLY A 135 -10.06 -14.99 -4.43
C GLY A 135 -11.15 -14.04 -4.90
N ARG A 136 -11.37 -13.93 -6.23
CA ARG A 136 -12.40 -13.08 -6.85
C ARG A 136 -12.36 -11.63 -6.39
N CYS A 137 -11.18 -11.08 -6.17
CA CYS A 137 -10.99 -9.72 -5.65
C CYS A 137 -11.69 -8.65 -6.50
N ALA A 138 -11.72 -8.83 -7.82
CA ALA A 138 -12.40 -7.94 -8.75
C ALA A 138 -13.92 -7.85 -8.56
N ALA A 139 -14.54 -8.84 -7.92
CA ALA A 139 -15.99 -8.81 -7.65
C ALA A 139 -16.38 -7.58 -6.80
N CYS A 140 -15.54 -7.22 -5.84
CA CYS A 140 -15.72 -6.05 -4.98
C CYS A 140 -14.87 -4.86 -5.44
N HIS A 141 -13.59 -5.08 -5.82
CA HIS A 141 -12.65 -4.02 -6.17
C HIS A 141 -12.71 -3.57 -7.63
N GLY A 142 -13.70 -4.06 -8.39
CA GLY A 142 -13.96 -3.66 -9.77
C GLY A 142 -13.05 -4.31 -10.80
N GLU A 143 -13.41 -4.12 -12.06
CA GLU A 143 -12.63 -4.62 -13.19
C GLU A 143 -11.21 -4.00 -13.18
N GLY A 144 -10.21 -4.81 -13.48
CA GLY A 144 -8.82 -4.38 -13.39
C GLY A 144 -8.38 -3.96 -11.99
N LEU A 145 -9.20 -4.20 -10.94
CA LEU A 145 -8.93 -3.82 -9.55
C LEU A 145 -8.79 -2.30 -9.36
N LYS A 146 -9.46 -1.53 -10.21
CA LYS A 146 -9.41 -0.06 -10.27
C LYS A 146 -10.38 0.64 -9.32
N GLY A 147 -11.06 -0.14 -8.47
CA GLY A 147 -12.10 0.34 -7.56
C GLY A 147 -13.50 0.26 -8.17
N LYS A 148 -14.52 0.27 -7.31
CA LYS A 148 -15.93 0.24 -7.71
C LYS A 148 -16.78 0.94 -6.65
N GLY A 149 -17.42 2.05 -7.03
CA GLY A 149 -18.21 2.84 -6.07
C GLY A 149 -17.34 3.31 -4.91
N GLU A 150 -17.67 2.90 -3.69
CA GLU A 150 -16.92 3.25 -2.48
C GLU A 150 -15.79 2.26 -2.13
N VAL A 151 -15.64 1.18 -2.91
CA VAL A 151 -14.59 0.19 -2.70
C VAL A 151 -13.30 0.67 -3.34
N PRO A 152 -12.17 0.68 -2.60
CA PRO A 152 -10.94 1.30 -3.08
C PRO A 152 -10.31 0.56 -4.26
N ARG A 153 -9.57 1.32 -5.07
CA ARG A 153 -8.60 0.81 -6.04
C ARG A 153 -7.48 0.06 -5.33
N LEU A 154 -7.05 -1.05 -5.90
CA LEU A 154 -5.89 -1.84 -5.46
C LEU A 154 -4.74 -1.79 -6.48
N ALA A 155 -5.07 -1.72 -7.77
CA ALA A 155 -4.09 -1.69 -8.85
C ALA A 155 -3.10 -0.54 -8.70
N GLY A 156 -1.80 -0.84 -8.82
CA GLY A 156 -0.71 0.12 -8.77
C GLY A 156 -0.45 0.75 -7.39
N LEU A 157 -1.04 0.21 -6.31
CA LEU A 157 -0.68 0.64 -4.95
C LEU A 157 0.68 0.05 -4.56
N GLN A 158 1.39 0.75 -3.69
CA GLN A 158 2.68 0.28 -3.20
C GLN A 158 2.54 -1.07 -2.47
N PRO A 159 3.35 -2.10 -2.80
CA PRO A 159 3.27 -3.42 -2.19
C PRO A 159 3.35 -3.40 -0.66
N LEU A 160 4.21 -2.57 -0.06
CA LEU A 160 4.29 -2.43 1.40
C LEU A 160 2.99 -1.89 2.00
N THR A 161 2.32 -0.96 1.33
CA THR A 161 1.03 -0.44 1.79
C THR A 161 -0.05 -1.53 1.76
N ILE A 162 -0.11 -2.32 0.67
CA ILE A 162 -1.08 -3.42 0.56
C ILE A 162 -0.81 -4.48 1.62
N ALA A 163 0.46 -4.91 1.76
CA ALA A 163 0.85 -5.89 2.76
C ALA A 163 0.46 -5.43 4.17
N ARG A 164 0.80 -4.20 4.54
CA ARG A 164 0.42 -3.63 5.83
C ARG A 164 -1.09 -3.65 6.04
N GLN A 165 -1.89 -3.23 5.05
CA GLN A 165 -3.35 -3.25 5.18
C GLN A 165 -3.90 -4.67 5.40
N LEU A 166 -3.38 -5.67 4.68
CA LEU A 166 -3.79 -7.05 4.86
C LEU A 166 -3.41 -7.59 6.26
N PHE A 167 -2.22 -7.26 6.76
CA PHE A 167 -1.81 -7.57 8.12
C PHE A 167 -2.68 -6.86 9.16
N ASP A 168 -2.96 -5.56 8.99
CA ASP A 168 -3.78 -4.76 9.90
C ASP A 168 -5.20 -5.31 9.99
N ILE A 169 -5.79 -5.72 8.87
CA ILE A 169 -7.11 -6.34 8.83
C ILE A 169 -7.07 -7.71 9.52
N ARG A 170 -6.06 -8.53 9.24
CA ARG A 170 -5.90 -9.87 9.81
C ARG A 170 -5.76 -9.82 11.34
N HIS A 171 -5.02 -8.85 11.86
CA HIS A 171 -4.77 -8.68 13.29
C HIS A 171 -5.77 -7.77 14.02
N GLY A 172 -6.73 -7.19 13.30
CA GLY A 172 -7.76 -6.34 13.88
C GLY A 172 -7.33 -4.91 14.20
N SER A 173 -6.15 -4.47 13.71
CA SER A 173 -5.72 -3.07 13.80
C SER A 173 -6.48 -2.16 12.83
N SER A 174 -7.14 -2.73 11.84
CA SER A 174 -8.09 -2.09 10.94
C SER A 174 -9.42 -2.84 11.01
N ALA A 175 -10.32 -2.38 11.88
CA ALA A 175 -11.54 -3.10 12.27
C ALA A 175 -12.84 -2.31 12.01
N GLY A 176 -12.80 -1.29 11.17
CA GLY A 176 -13.99 -0.55 10.75
C GLY A 176 -14.99 -1.44 10.02
N GLU A 177 -16.28 -1.10 10.09
CA GLU A 177 -17.38 -1.91 9.55
C GLU A 177 -17.17 -2.30 8.07
N ALA A 178 -16.75 -1.37 7.23
CA ALA A 178 -16.47 -1.64 5.82
C ALA A 178 -15.29 -2.61 5.59
N MET A 179 -14.52 -2.95 6.62
CA MET A 179 -13.47 -3.97 6.56
C MET A 179 -13.99 -5.37 6.85
N ALA A 180 -15.22 -5.52 7.35
CA ALA A 180 -15.78 -6.81 7.71
C ALA A 180 -15.71 -7.86 6.58
N PRO A 181 -15.99 -7.55 5.31
CA PRO A 181 -15.85 -8.52 4.21
C PRO A 181 -14.41 -8.96 3.95
N MET A 182 -13.42 -8.09 4.24
CA MET A 182 -12.00 -8.40 4.03
C MET A 182 -11.40 -9.25 5.14
N LYS A 183 -11.97 -9.24 6.33
CA LYS A 183 -11.44 -9.96 7.49
C LYS A 183 -11.29 -11.47 7.26
N PRO A 184 -12.31 -12.21 6.80
CA PRO A 184 -12.16 -13.65 6.52
C PRO A 184 -11.21 -13.93 5.34
N ILE A 185 -11.04 -12.99 4.41
CA ILE A 185 -10.10 -13.10 3.29
C ILE A 185 -8.67 -12.99 3.81
N ALA A 186 -8.36 -11.93 4.55
CA ALA A 186 -7.03 -11.70 5.10
C ALA A 186 -6.62 -12.79 6.12
N ALA A 187 -7.58 -13.31 6.91
CA ALA A 187 -7.33 -14.36 7.90
C ALA A 187 -6.87 -15.70 7.28
N LYS A 188 -7.27 -15.99 6.04
CA LYS A 188 -6.89 -17.22 5.32
C LYS A 188 -5.54 -17.11 4.59
N MET A 189 -5.00 -15.92 4.40
CA MET A 189 -3.75 -15.72 3.69
C MET A 189 -2.56 -16.06 4.59
N THR A 190 -1.60 -16.80 4.05
CA THR A 190 -0.26 -16.92 4.65
C THR A 190 0.54 -15.64 4.41
N ASP A 191 1.66 -15.44 5.12
CA ASP A 191 2.55 -14.30 4.86
C ASP A 191 3.08 -14.31 3.42
N ALA A 192 3.40 -15.49 2.89
CA ALA A 192 3.82 -15.67 1.50
C ALA A 192 2.70 -15.32 0.50
N ASP A 193 1.44 -15.52 0.84
CA ASP A 193 0.29 -15.11 0.01
C ASP A 193 0.12 -13.59 0.05
N ILE A 194 0.26 -12.96 1.21
CA ILE A 194 0.21 -11.51 1.35
C ILE A 194 1.31 -10.85 0.53
N ILE A 195 2.55 -11.37 0.58
CA ILE A 195 3.66 -10.88 -0.24
C ILE A 195 3.32 -10.99 -1.74
N ALA A 196 2.87 -12.16 -2.18
CA ALA A 196 2.56 -12.42 -3.59
C ALA A 196 1.41 -11.53 -4.11
N VAL A 197 0.31 -11.45 -3.36
CA VAL A 197 -0.83 -10.58 -3.71
C VAL A 197 -0.39 -9.11 -3.76
N SER A 198 0.39 -8.66 -2.78
CA SER A 198 0.89 -7.28 -2.74
C SER A 198 1.80 -6.97 -3.92
N ALA A 199 2.67 -7.90 -4.30
CA ALA A 199 3.56 -7.78 -5.44
C ALA A 199 2.76 -7.65 -6.76
N TYR A 200 1.81 -8.55 -6.98
CA TYR A 200 0.98 -8.54 -8.19
C TYR A 200 0.14 -7.26 -8.30
N LEU A 201 -0.58 -6.89 -7.23
CA LEU A 201 -1.39 -5.67 -7.22
C LEU A 201 -0.57 -4.40 -7.48
N GLY A 202 0.64 -4.34 -6.91
CA GLY A 202 1.56 -3.23 -7.12
C GLY A 202 2.15 -3.16 -8.53
N SER A 203 2.21 -4.29 -9.25
CA SER A 203 2.71 -4.35 -10.64
C SER A 203 1.66 -3.92 -11.68
N LEU A 204 0.38 -3.85 -11.30
CA LEU A 204 -0.69 -3.47 -12.20
C LEU A 204 -0.70 -1.98 -12.51
N PRO A 205 -1.11 -1.57 -13.73
CA PRO A 205 -1.32 -0.15 -14.01
C PRO A 205 -2.47 0.40 -13.15
N PRO A 206 -2.31 1.60 -12.56
CA PRO A 206 -3.32 2.17 -11.66
C PRO A 206 -4.58 2.68 -12.38
N VAL A 207 -4.54 2.87 -13.71
CA VAL A 207 -5.63 3.37 -14.59
C VAL A 207 -5.63 2.62 -15.90
#